data_f1cc12764980417054b666df8acbe705
#
_entry.id   f1cc12764980417054b666df8acbe705
#
_cell.length_a   1.000
_cell.length_b   1.000
_cell.length_c   1.000
_cell.angle_alpha   90.00
_cell.angle_beta   90.00
_cell.angle_gamma   90.00
#
_symmetry.space_group_name_H-M   'P 1'
#
loop_
_entity.id
_entity.type
_entity.pdbx_description
1 polymer ?
#
loop_
_entity_poly.entity_id
_entity_poly.type
_entity_poly.pdbx_seq_one_letter_code
_entity_poly.pdbx_strand_id
1 'polypeptide(L)'
;MSIARVLVFIGTLIFTFTAWGQSPGVHLGDLSWSQAERRYSETPIVILPFGAGAKEHGPHMPMNADRVVMDHLVNAAIESRDVIVAPPILHGWFPAFRDFPGTEVADPKVFQDYVFHVGMSLAKQGAQRIVFLNTGIANATGLPLSIAAREIRVQTGVPTLVVSWNDLETEEVDALQEQEMGGHGDEIETSINLYLQPDLVNMELAVEDYGDRQTKDYGGYQPGVIARNPDDPSYSESGIFGDATLATPEKGKAALEVLTREWLNALDGFAEVPLIRRSPP
;
A
#
# COMPACT_ATOMS: atom_id res chain seq x y z
N MET A 1 11.92 25.60 -79.47
CA MET A 1 11.85 24.39 -78.65
C MET A 1 12.11 24.83 -77.21
N SER A 2 11.08 24.94 -76.36
CA SER A 2 11.16 25.41 -74.98
C SER A 2 11.03 24.19 -74.07
N ILE A 3 12.07 23.93 -73.27
CA ILE A 3 12.11 22.82 -72.30
C ILE A 3 11.56 23.33 -70.95
N ALA A 4 10.35 22.89 -70.60
CA ALA A 4 9.78 23.18 -69.31
C ALA A 4 10.44 22.29 -68.24
N ARG A 5 11.08 22.89 -67.25
CA ARG A 5 11.61 22.21 -66.04
C ARG A 5 10.46 22.00 -65.04
N VAL A 6 10.09 20.74 -64.80
CA VAL A 6 9.17 20.35 -63.74
C VAL A 6 9.98 20.23 -62.43
N LEU A 7 9.70 21.13 -61.48
CA LEU A 7 10.21 21.04 -60.09
C LEU A 7 9.28 20.12 -59.29
N VAL A 8 9.79 18.97 -58.90
CA VAL A 8 9.12 18.06 -57.95
C VAL A 8 9.47 18.48 -56.54
N PHE A 9 8.53 19.04 -55.81
CA PHE A 9 8.66 19.31 -54.38
C PHE A 9 8.39 18.00 -53.63
N ILE A 10 9.44 17.37 -53.07
CA ILE A 10 9.30 16.27 -52.11
C ILE A 10 9.09 16.93 -50.73
N GLY A 11 7.86 17.01 -50.31
CA GLY A 11 7.50 17.39 -48.94
C GLY A 11 7.86 16.27 -47.98
N THR A 12 8.89 16.46 -47.13
CA THR A 12 9.20 15.56 -46.03
C THR A 12 8.17 15.78 -44.93
N LEU A 13 7.20 14.85 -44.79
CA LEU A 13 6.31 14.80 -43.65
C LEU A 13 7.14 14.40 -42.43
N ILE A 14 7.47 15.35 -41.57
CA ILE A 14 8.01 15.06 -40.24
C ILE A 14 6.85 14.63 -39.37
N PHE A 15 6.69 13.33 -39.15
CA PHE A 15 5.83 12.79 -38.10
C PHE A 15 6.51 13.09 -36.78
N THR A 16 6.09 14.14 -36.09
CA THR A 16 6.40 14.30 -34.67
C THR A 16 5.59 13.25 -33.90
N PHE A 17 6.22 12.14 -33.58
CA PHE A 17 5.73 11.25 -32.55
C PHE A 17 5.79 12.07 -31.24
N THR A 18 4.65 12.55 -30.77
CA THR A 18 4.49 12.90 -29.36
C THR A 18 4.67 11.59 -28.58
N ALA A 19 5.87 11.38 -28.03
CA ALA A 19 6.07 10.36 -27.04
C ALA A 19 5.09 10.72 -25.89
N TRP A 20 4.00 9.98 -25.77
CA TRP A 20 3.25 9.93 -24.53
C TRP A 20 4.27 9.47 -23.50
N GLY A 21 4.59 10.32 -22.53
CA GLY A 21 5.60 10.01 -21.53
C GLY A 21 5.23 8.67 -20.88
N GLN A 22 6.07 7.67 -21.09
CA GLN A 22 5.93 6.43 -20.35
C GLN A 22 6.16 6.75 -18.89
N SER A 23 5.31 6.23 -18.01
CA SER A 23 5.51 6.32 -16.58
C SER A 23 6.92 5.80 -16.24
N PRO A 24 7.67 6.48 -15.36
CA PRO A 24 9.03 6.06 -15.02
C PRO A 24 9.06 4.68 -14.34
N GLY A 25 8.04 4.37 -13.53
CA GLY A 25 7.87 3.07 -12.88
C GLY A 25 7.12 2.05 -13.73
N VAL A 26 7.15 0.78 -13.31
CA VAL A 26 6.54 -0.33 -14.06
C VAL A 26 6.09 -1.45 -13.12
N HIS A 27 5.00 -2.13 -13.47
CA HIS A 27 4.66 -3.41 -12.87
C HIS A 27 5.57 -4.53 -13.40
N LEU A 28 6.15 -5.31 -12.50
CA LEU A 28 7.00 -6.46 -12.87
C LEU A 28 6.24 -7.47 -13.74
N GLY A 29 4.95 -7.65 -13.46
CA GLY A 29 4.08 -8.58 -14.20
C GLY A 29 3.86 -8.21 -15.67
N ASP A 30 4.07 -6.95 -16.05
CA ASP A 30 3.90 -6.46 -17.42
C ASP A 30 5.18 -6.63 -18.27
N LEU A 31 6.27 -7.10 -17.66
CA LEU A 31 7.55 -7.27 -18.31
C LEU A 31 7.77 -8.72 -18.76
N SER A 32 8.41 -8.89 -19.91
CA SER A 32 9.08 -10.17 -20.22
C SER A 32 10.29 -10.35 -19.29
N TRP A 33 10.76 -11.59 -19.10
CA TRP A 33 11.92 -11.86 -18.25
C TRP A 33 13.16 -11.06 -18.65
N SER A 34 13.39 -10.85 -19.95
CA SER A 34 14.54 -10.09 -20.46
C SER A 34 14.39 -8.57 -20.25
N GLN A 35 13.17 -8.07 -20.21
CA GLN A 35 12.88 -6.68 -19.82
C GLN A 35 13.06 -6.51 -18.30
N ALA A 36 12.61 -7.46 -17.50
CA ALA A 36 12.82 -7.46 -16.05
C ALA A 36 14.30 -7.46 -15.68
N GLU A 37 15.12 -8.28 -16.34
CA GLU A 37 16.58 -8.32 -16.14
C GLU A 37 17.22 -6.93 -16.34
N ARG A 38 16.86 -6.24 -17.44
CA ARG A 38 17.35 -4.87 -17.68
C ARG A 38 16.88 -3.90 -16.60
N ARG A 39 15.57 -3.94 -16.25
CA ARG A 39 15.01 -3.04 -15.25
C ARG A 39 15.64 -3.23 -13.87
N TYR A 40 15.92 -4.44 -13.43
CA TYR A 40 16.63 -4.70 -12.17
C TYR A 40 18.05 -4.10 -12.15
N SER A 41 18.72 -4.00 -13.31
CA SER A 41 20.06 -3.41 -13.39
C SER A 41 20.04 -1.86 -13.35
N GLU A 42 18.93 -1.25 -13.74
CA GLU A 42 18.78 0.19 -13.91
C GLU A 42 18.01 0.85 -12.75
N THR A 43 17.02 0.15 -12.21
CA THR A 43 16.06 0.70 -11.26
C THR A 43 16.47 0.47 -9.81
N PRO A 44 16.54 1.53 -8.98
CA PRO A 44 17.08 1.43 -7.62
C PRO A 44 16.15 0.75 -6.61
N ILE A 45 14.82 0.80 -6.81
CA ILE A 45 13.83 0.37 -5.81
C ILE A 45 12.84 -0.64 -6.39
N VAL A 46 12.63 -1.73 -5.67
CA VAL A 46 11.54 -2.67 -5.89
C VAL A 46 10.53 -2.54 -4.77
N ILE A 47 9.27 -2.27 -5.11
CA ILE A 47 8.15 -2.22 -4.17
C ILE A 47 7.46 -3.58 -4.16
N LEU A 48 7.28 -4.17 -2.98
CA LEU A 48 6.41 -5.31 -2.75
C LEU A 48 5.20 -4.83 -1.94
N PRO A 49 4.02 -4.72 -2.58
CA PRO A 49 2.83 -4.20 -1.93
C PRO A 49 2.13 -5.28 -1.09
N PHE A 50 1.58 -4.85 0.05
CA PHE A 50 0.75 -5.65 0.94
C PHE A 50 -0.54 -4.88 1.20
N GLY A 51 -1.67 -5.54 0.98
CA GLY A 51 -2.98 -5.03 1.31
C GLY A 51 -3.89 -6.20 1.68
N ALA A 52 -5.04 -5.95 2.28
CA ALA A 52 -6.02 -6.99 2.45
C ALA A 52 -6.85 -7.14 1.19
N GLY A 53 -6.87 -8.34 0.61
CA GLY A 53 -7.76 -8.66 -0.51
C GLY A 53 -9.21 -8.79 -0.07
N ALA A 54 -9.39 -9.35 1.16
CA ALA A 54 -10.67 -9.45 1.84
C ALA A 54 -10.43 -9.38 3.36
N LYS A 55 -10.76 -8.24 3.95
CA LYS A 55 -10.73 -7.97 5.39
C LYS A 55 -11.96 -7.13 5.75
N GLU A 56 -12.57 -7.39 6.87
CA GLU A 56 -13.66 -6.65 7.42
C GLU A 56 -13.29 -5.16 7.64
N HIS A 57 -14.22 -4.23 7.33
CA HIS A 57 -14.12 -2.78 7.56
C HIS A 57 -15.48 -2.17 7.92
N GLY A 58 -16.24 -2.85 8.76
CA GLY A 58 -17.59 -2.47 9.10
C GLY A 58 -18.63 -2.93 8.08
N PRO A 59 -19.93 -2.78 8.40
CA PRO A 59 -21.01 -3.25 7.55
C PRO A 59 -21.21 -2.37 6.30
N HIS A 60 -20.64 -1.19 6.27
CA HIS A 60 -20.84 -0.15 5.26
C HIS A 60 -19.77 -0.14 4.15
N MET A 61 -18.61 -0.72 4.40
CA MET A 61 -17.51 -0.74 3.43
C MET A 61 -17.27 -2.11 2.80
N PRO A 62 -16.72 -2.14 1.57
CA PRO A 62 -16.34 -3.40 0.94
C PRO A 62 -15.08 -3.99 1.60
N MET A 63 -14.94 -5.31 1.51
CA MET A 63 -13.80 -6.06 2.09
C MET A 63 -12.44 -5.72 1.46
N ASN A 64 -12.41 -5.05 0.31
CA ASN A 64 -11.17 -4.65 -0.39
C ASN A 64 -10.70 -3.23 -0.05
N ALA A 65 -11.19 -2.62 1.02
CA ALA A 65 -10.91 -1.23 1.37
C ALA A 65 -9.39 -0.93 1.45
N ASP A 66 -8.61 -1.77 2.09
CA ASP A 66 -7.13 -1.61 2.15
C ASP A 66 -6.49 -1.73 0.77
N ARG A 67 -7.00 -2.62 -0.07
CA ARG A 67 -6.43 -2.87 -1.39
C ARG A 67 -6.57 -1.66 -2.30
N VAL A 68 -7.71 -0.98 -2.29
CA VAL A 68 -7.91 0.18 -3.18
C VAL A 68 -6.97 1.32 -2.82
N VAL A 69 -6.64 1.48 -1.54
CA VAL A 69 -5.64 2.45 -1.07
C VAL A 69 -4.23 2.03 -1.52
N MET A 70 -3.89 0.75 -1.37
CA MET A 70 -2.62 0.19 -1.87
C MET A 70 -2.47 0.46 -3.37
N ASP A 71 -3.48 0.15 -4.17
CA ASP A 71 -3.47 0.33 -5.62
C ASP A 71 -3.28 1.83 -5.98
N HIS A 72 -3.91 2.75 -5.24
CA HIS A 72 -3.73 4.19 -5.41
C HIS A 72 -2.27 4.63 -5.16
N LEU A 73 -1.69 4.23 -4.03
CA LEU A 73 -0.30 4.58 -3.67
C LEU A 73 0.72 3.95 -4.63
N VAL A 74 0.49 2.71 -5.06
CA VAL A 74 1.30 2.03 -6.08
C VAL A 74 1.27 2.78 -7.40
N ASN A 75 0.09 3.19 -7.87
CA ASN A 75 -0.05 3.95 -9.11
C ASN A 75 0.68 5.30 -9.02
N ALA A 76 0.53 6.02 -7.92
CA ALA A 76 1.25 7.28 -7.69
C ALA A 76 2.78 7.11 -7.76
N ALA A 77 3.31 6.01 -7.22
CA ALA A 77 4.73 5.69 -7.31
C ALA A 77 5.16 5.38 -8.76
N ILE A 78 4.40 4.55 -9.49
CA ILE A 78 4.69 4.21 -10.90
C ILE A 78 4.68 5.46 -11.78
N GLU A 79 3.72 6.35 -11.59
CA GLU A 79 3.57 7.56 -12.39
C GLU A 79 4.70 8.57 -12.18
N SER A 80 5.31 8.58 -10.99
CA SER A 80 6.20 9.67 -10.58
C SER A 80 7.63 9.25 -10.21
N ARG A 81 7.92 7.96 -10.03
CA ARG A 81 9.23 7.44 -9.60
C ARG A 81 9.68 6.27 -10.45
N ASP A 82 11.00 6.15 -10.62
CA ASP A 82 11.60 5.00 -11.28
C ASP A 82 11.65 3.82 -10.31
N VAL A 83 10.58 3.01 -10.33
CA VAL A 83 10.38 1.85 -9.45
C VAL A 83 9.93 0.63 -10.23
N ILE A 84 10.21 -0.55 -9.69
CA ILE A 84 9.59 -1.80 -10.11
C ILE A 84 8.58 -2.21 -9.04
N VAL A 85 7.33 -2.47 -9.41
CA VAL A 85 6.31 -2.97 -8.49
C VAL A 85 6.12 -4.46 -8.72
N ALA A 86 6.43 -5.25 -7.70
CA ALA A 86 6.18 -6.69 -7.69
C ALA A 86 4.67 -6.99 -7.54
N PRO A 87 4.20 -8.19 -7.92
CA PRO A 87 2.84 -8.61 -7.67
C PRO A 87 2.48 -8.48 -6.18
N PRO A 88 1.31 -7.93 -5.81
CA PRO A 88 0.95 -7.69 -4.43
C PRO A 88 0.66 -9.00 -3.68
N ILE A 89 0.93 -9.00 -2.37
CA ILE A 89 0.51 -10.05 -1.45
C ILE A 89 -0.75 -9.56 -0.72
N LEU A 90 -1.88 -10.21 -1.00
CA LEU A 90 -3.20 -9.76 -0.56
C LEU A 90 -3.75 -10.51 0.66
N HIS A 91 -3.02 -11.49 1.16
CA HIS A 91 -3.34 -12.20 2.40
C HIS A 91 -2.34 -11.77 3.48
N GLY A 92 -2.84 -11.57 4.68
CA GLY A 92 -2.02 -11.10 5.80
C GLY A 92 -2.45 -11.70 7.13
N TRP A 93 -1.80 -11.29 8.19
CA TRP A 93 -2.17 -11.66 9.54
C TRP A 93 -3.09 -10.61 10.15
N PHE A 94 -4.38 -10.88 10.17
CA PHE A 94 -5.44 -10.01 10.68
C PHE A 94 -6.17 -10.68 11.86
N PRO A 95 -5.51 -10.92 12.99
CA PRO A 95 -6.03 -11.77 14.07
C PRO A 95 -7.32 -11.26 14.69
N ALA A 96 -7.50 -9.95 14.76
CA ALA A 96 -8.66 -9.29 15.32
C ALA A 96 -9.94 -9.57 14.53
N PHE A 97 -9.81 -9.64 13.20
CA PHE A 97 -10.96 -9.73 12.30
C PHE A 97 -11.31 -11.16 11.86
N ARG A 98 -10.62 -12.16 12.38
CA ARG A 98 -10.77 -13.58 11.97
C ARG A 98 -12.19 -14.13 12.13
N ASP A 99 -12.97 -13.57 13.05
CA ASP A 99 -14.32 -14.03 13.35
C ASP A 99 -15.39 -13.30 12.50
N PHE A 100 -15.00 -12.33 11.70
CA PHE A 100 -15.88 -11.68 10.72
C PHE A 100 -15.89 -12.45 9.41
N PRO A 101 -17.07 -12.92 8.95
CA PRO A 101 -17.19 -13.72 7.74
C PRO A 101 -16.58 -13.00 6.51
N GLY A 102 -15.75 -13.73 5.76
CA GLY A 102 -15.08 -13.21 4.57
C GLY A 102 -13.68 -12.66 4.82
N THR A 103 -13.28 -12.42 6.08
CA THR A 103 -11.89 -12.06 6.38
C THR A 103 -10.96 -13.24 6.21
N GLU A 104 -9.98 -13.13 5.33
CA GLU A 104 -8.97 -14.15 5.06
C GLU A 104 -7.71 -13.91 5.90
N VAL A 105 -7.44 -14.78 6.87
CA VAL A 105 -6.33 -14.61 7.82
C VAL A 105 -5.27 -15.69 7.60
N ALA A 106 -4.05 -15.28 7.34
CA ALA A 106 -2.90 -16.16 7.30
C ALA A 106 -2.33 -16.40 8.72
N ASP A 107 -1.76 -17.57 8.95
CA ASP A 107 -0.93 -17.81 10.14
C ASP A 107 0.30 -16.87 10.10
N PRO A 108 0.67 -16.21 11.22
CA PRO A 108 1.73 -15.19 11.22
C PRO A 108 3.09 -15.75 10.82
N LYS A 109 3.40 -17.00 11.19
CA LYS A 109 4.67 -17.61 10.84
C LYS A 109 4.73 -18.02 9.38
N VAL A 110 3.64 -18.59 8.87
CA VAL A 110 3.53 -18.93 7.43
C VAL A 110 3.60 -17.67 6.58
N PHE A 111 2.92 -16.60 6.99
CA PHE A 111 2.98 -15.31 6.32
C PHE A 111 4.40 -14.73 6.32
N GLN A 112 5.07 -14.69 7.47
CA GLN A 112 6.44 -14.21 7.59
C GLN A 112 7.41 -15.00 6.70
N ASP A 113 7.34 -16.34 6.72
CA ASP A 113 8.20 -17.21 5.92
C ASP A 113 7.95 -16.97 4.42
N TYR A 114 6.69 -16.85 4.01
CA TYR A 114 6.33 -16.57 2.62
C TYR A 114 6.90 -15.23 2.14
N VAL A 115 6.68 -14.15 2.91
CA VAL A 115 7.21 -12.82 2.60
C VAL A 115 8.73 -12.82 2.53
N PHE A 116 9.38 -13.48 3.49
CA PHE A 116 10.83 -13.64 3.48
C PHE A 116 11.33 -14.28 2.18
N HIS A 117 10.74 -15.40 1.76
CA HIS A 117 11.16 -16.09 0.54
C HIS A 117 10.89 -15.30 -0.74
N VAL A 118 9.77 -14.57 -0.82
CA VAL A 118 9.50 -13.64 -1.93
C VAL A 118 10.55 -12.53 -1.96
N GLY A 119 10.83 -11.88 -0.84
CA GLY A 119 11.85 -10.84 -0.74
C GLY A 119 13.27 -11.33 -1.07
N MET A 120 13.63 -12.53 -0.61
CA MET A 120 14.91 -13.18 -0.99
C MET A 120 15.00 -13.43 -2.49
N SER A 121 13.89 -13.79 -3.14
CA SER A 121 13.84 -13.96 -4.60
C SER A 121 14.08 -12.62 -5.31
N LEU A 122 13.44 -11.53 -4.87
CA LEU A 122 13.66 -10.19 -5.44
C LEU A 122 15.13 -9.76 -5.28
N ALA A 123 15.70 -9.95 -4.09
CA ALA A 123 17.11 -9.64 -3.83
C ALA A 123 18.05 -10.44 -4.72
N LYS A 124 17.80 -11.74 -4.91
CA LYS A 124 18.58 -12.61 -5.79
C LYS A 124 18.52 -12.20 -7.25
N GLN A 125 17.41 -11.65 -7.69
CA GLN A 125 17.22 -11.18 -9.07
C GLN A 125 17.85 -9.81 -9.35
N GLY A 126 18.37 -9.13 -8.33
CA GLY A 126 19.10 -7.88 -8.50
C GLY A 126 18.46 -6.64 -7.90
N ALA A 127 17.38 -6.79 -7.14
CA ALA A 127 16.82 -5.65 -6.40
C ALA A 127 17.90 -5.00 -5.54
N GLN A 128 18.13 -3.71 -5.74
CA GLN A 128 19.12 -2.95 -4.97
C GLN A 128 18.56 -2.47 -3.62
N ARG A 129 17.28 -2.20 -3.58
CA ARG A 129 16.50 -1.85 -2.39
C ARG A 129 15.12 -2.48 -2.52
N ILE A 130 14.55 -2.88 -1.39
CA ILE A 130 13.18 -3.43 -1.36
C ILE A 130 12.36 -2.61 -0.38
N VAL A 131 11.16 -2.18 -0.81
CA VAL A 131 10.19 -1.52 0.04
C VAL A 131 8.96 -2.40 0.17
N PHE A 132 8.55 -2.68 1.39
CA PHE A 132 7.29 -3.31 1.73
C PHE A 132 6.28 -2.19 2.02
N LEU A 133 5.33 -1.96 1.11
CA LEU A 133 4.22 -1.04 1.33
C LEU A 133 3.06 -1.81 1.95
N ASN A 134 2.71 -1.52 3.19
CA ASN A 134 1.64 -2.19 3.93
C ASN A 134 0.49 -1.23 4.23
N THR A 135 -0.64 -1.40 3.52
CA THR A 135 -1.88 -0.65 3.76
C THR A 135 -2.90 -1.42 4.60
N GLY A 136 -2.58 -2.66 4.98
CA GLY A 136 -3.39 -3.44 5.91
C GLY A 136 -3.18 -3.00 7.36
N ILE A 137 -3.39 -3.92 8.32
CA ILE A 137 -3.21 -3.61 9.74
C ILE A 137 -1.73 -3.36 10.04
N ALA A 138 -1.39 -2.11 10.35
CA ALA A 138 -0.01 -1.71 10.60
C ALA A 138 0.62 -2.51 11.76
N ASN A 139 -0.08 -2.66 12.88
CA ASN A 139 0.46 -3.30 14.08
C ASN A 139 0.61 -4.82 13.95
N ALA A 140 -0.43 -5.53 13.54
CA ALA A 140 -0.40 -6.99 13.47
C ALA A 140 0.42 -7.47 12.26
N THR A 141 0.05 -7.04 11.04
CA THR A 141 0.74 -7.45 9.81
C THR A 141 2.15 -6.86 9.73
N GLY A 142 2.38 -5.67 10.27
CA GLY A 142 3.68 -5.01 10.26
C GLY A 142 4.78 -5.75 11.03
N LEU A 143 4.44 -6.50 12.10
CA LEU A 143 5.44 -7.26 12.86
C LEU A 143 6.12 -8.37 12.04
N PRO A 144 5.39 -9.34 11.44
CA PRO A 144 6.02 -10.34 10.59
C PRO A 144 6.72 -9.75 9.36
N LEU A 145 6.23 -8.65 8.77
CA LEU A 145 6.91 -7.92 7.70
C LEU A 145 8.24 -7.35 8.15
N SER A 146 8.30 -6.73 9.34
CA SER A 146 9.50 -6.15 9.91
C SER A 146 10.57 -7.21 10.20
N ILE A 147 10.17 -8.40 10.67
CA ILE A 147 11.09 -9.51 10.89
C ILE A 147 11.64 -10.00 9.55
N ALA A 148 10.78 -10.28 8.57
CA ALA A 148 11.18 -10.71 7.24
C ALA A 148 12.14 -9.70 6.56
N ALA A 149 11.83 -8.41 6.64
CA ALA A 149 12.68 -7.34 6.09
C ALA A 149 14.08 -7.32 6.72
N ARG A 150 14.17 -7.48 8.04
CA ARG A 150 15.47 -7.56 8.75
C ARG A 150 16.28 -8.78 8.36
N GLU A 151 15.63 -9.95 8.23
CA GLU A 151 16.28 -11.19 7.81
C GLU A 151 16.81 -11.10 6.37
N ILE A 152 16.01 -10.55 5.45
CA ILE A 152 16.45 -10.30 4.06
C ILE A 152 17.71 -9.43 4.06
N ARG A 153 17.70 -8.31 4.79
CA ARG A 153 18.85 -7.43 4.90
C ARG A 153 20.07 -8.13 5.50
N VAL A 154 19.88 -8.94 6.54
CA VAL A 154 20.97 -9.67 7.19
C VAL A 154 21.60 -10.69 6.24
N GLN A 155 20.79 -11.42 5.47
CA GLN A 155 21.27 -12.49 4.61
C GLN A 155 21.82 -11.98 3.27
N THR A 156 21.28 -10.90 2.72
CA THR A 156 21.63 -10.42 1.37
C THR A 156 22.43 -9.12 1.36
N GLY A 157 22.36 -8.33 2.43
CA GLY A 157 22.86 -6.97 2.46
C GLY A 157 21.95 -5.93 1.78
N VAL A 158 20.87 -6.37 1.10
CA VAL A 158 19.93 -5.48 0.44
C VAL A 158 19.12 -4.69 1.48
N PRO A 159 19.18 -3.36 1.46
CA PRO A 159 18.32 -2.54 2.32
C PRO A 159 16.85 -2.86 2.07
N THR A 160 16.12 -3.12 3.14
CA THR A 160 14.68 -3.38 3.08
C THR A 160 13.98 -2.48 4.08
N LEU A 161 12.98 -1.72 3.61
CA LEU A 161 12.17 -0.78 4.39
C LEU A 161 10.75 -1.33 4.45
N VAL A 162 10.09 -1.22 5.58
CA VAL A 162 8.65 -1.39 5.74
C VAL A 162 8.03 -0.02 5.91
N VAL A 163 7.05 0.31 5.10
CA VAL A 163 6.23 1.51 5.22
C VAL A 163 4.80 1.05 5.42
N SER A 164 4.25 1.34 6.57
CA SER A 164 2.87 1.01 6.93
C SER A 164 2.01 2.26 6.96
N TRP A 165 0.70 2.09 6.99
CA TRP A 165 -0.26 3.18 7.09
C TRP A 165 0.12 4.24 8.14
N ASN A 166 0.44 3.81 9.35
CA ASN A 166 0.81 4.71 10.45
C ASN A 166 2.08 5.54 10.19
N ASP A 167 2.94 5.09 9.27
CA ASP A 167 4.13 5.85 8.87
C ASP A 167 3.80 6.99 7.89
N LEU A 168 2.60 6.95 7.30
CA LEU A 168 2.10 7.91 6.31
C LEU A 168 1.12 8.91 6.92
N GLU A 169 0.49 8.56 8.03
CA GLU A 169 -0.37 9.47 8.79
C GLU A 169 0.46 10.58 9.45
N THR A 170 -0.08 11.77 9.39
CA THR A 170 0.54 12.97 9.97
C THR A 170 -0.51 13.79 10.73
N GLU A 171 -0.06 14.77 11.50
CA GLU A 171 -0.95 15.75 12.14
C GLU A 171 -1.93 16.42 11.15
N GLU A 172 -1.60 16.44 9.84
CA GLU A 172 -2.50 16.97 8.81
C GLU A 172 -3.71 16.05 8.59
N VAL A 173 -3.50 14.71 8.62
CA VAL A 173 -4.60 13.74 8.55
C VAL A 173 -5.41 13.77 9.83
N ASP A 174 -4.74 13.83 10.99
CA ASP A 174 -5.41 13.93 12.29
C ASP A 174 -6.31 15.15 12.38
N ALA A 175 -5.89 16.28 11.80
CA ALA A 175 -6.66 17.52 11.77
C ALA A 175 -7.93 17.46 10.89
N LEU A 176 -8.08 16.45 10.03
CA LEU A 176 -9.30 16.24 9.24
C LEU A 176 -10.40 15.53 10.04
N GLN A 177 -10.03 14.85 11.13
CA GLN A 177 -10.94 14.03 11.93
C GLN A 177 -11.81 14.88 12.86
N GLU A 178 -13.07 14.54 12.92
CA GLU A 178 -14.04 15.08 13.89
C GLU A 178 -14.43 14.04 14.95
N GLN A 179 -14.13 12.75 14.69
CA GLN A 179 -14.34 11.64 15.63
C GLN A 179 -13.47 11.79 16.88
N GLU A 180 -13.92 11.23 18.00
CA GLU A 180 -13.19 11.31 19.28
C GLU A 180 -11.89 10.48 19.27
N MET A 181 -11.93 9.32 18.63
CA MET A 181 -10.82 8.42 18.36
C MET A 181 -11.20 7.49 17.19
N GLY A 182 -10.23 6.85 16.58
CA GLY A 182 -10.46 5.94 15.47
C GLY A 182 -9.34 4.94 15.28
N GLY A 183 -9.42 4.20 14.19
CA GLY A 183 -8.37 3.27 13.78
C GLY A 183 -8.84 2.08 12.97
N HIS A 184 -10.17 1.90 12.76
CA HIS A 184 -10.66 0.87 11.87
C HIS A 184 -12.10 1.09 11.41
N GLY A 185 -12.32 1.05 10.09
CA GLY A 185 -13.62 1.29 9.50
C GLY A 185 -14.21 2.66 9.86
N ASP A 186 -13.36 3.57 10.24
CA ASP A 186 -13.62 4.84 10.90
C ASP A 186 -13.89 5.97 9.91
N GLU A 187 -13.88 7.20 10.41
CA GLU A 187 -14.13 8.41 9.64
C GLU A 187 -13.16 8.54 8.45
N ILE A 188 -11.86 8.33 8.65
CA ILE A 188 -10.85 8.54 7.61
C ILE A 188 -10.82 7.39 6.62
N GLU A 189 -10.80 6.13 7.08
CA GLU A 189 -10.85 4.98 6.16
C GLU A 189 -12.11 5.00 5.31
N THR A 190 -13.27 5.32 5.90
CA THR A 190 -14.54 5.47 5.19
C THR A 190 -14.50 6.61 4.20
N SER A 191 -13.97 7.78 4.58
CA SER A 191 -13.83 8.94 3.71
C SER A 191 -13.00 8.64 2.47
N ILE A 192 -11.86 7.95 2.66
CA ILE A 192 -10.98 7.54 1.56
C ILE A 192 -11.71 6.59 0.60
N ASN A 193 -12.44 5.61 1.14
CA ASN A 193 -13.20 4.68 0.31
C ASN A 193 -14.38 5.36 -0.40
N LEU A 194 -15.04 6.33 0.22
CA LEU A 194 -16.04 7.19 -0.43
C LEU A 194 -15.46 7.96 -1.62
N TYR A 195 -14.20 8.40 -1.53
CA TYR A 195 -13.54 9.09 -2.64
C TYR A 195 -13.09 8.12 -3.75
N LEU A 196 -12.49 6.97 -3.39
CA LEU A 196 -11.91 6.03 -4.36
C LEU A 196 -12.93 5.10 -5.02
N GLN A 197 -13.95 4.67 -4.29
CA GLN A 197 -14.95 3.69 -4.73
C GLN A 197 -16.35 3.94 -4.14
N PRO A 198 -16.94 5.12 -4.39
CA PRO A 198 -18.20 5.55 -3.76
C PRO A 198 -19.36 4.58 -3.97
N ASP A 199 -19.40 3.91 -5.11
CA ASP A 199 -20.49 2.97 -5.45
C ASP A 199 -20.47 1.69 -4.60
N LEU A 200 -19.39 1.42 -3.87
CA LEU A 200 -19.23 0.24 -3.02
C LEU A 200 -19.39 0.55 -1.52
N VAL A 201 -19.52 1.82 -1.15
CA VAL A 201 -19.72 2.25 0.25
C VAL A 201 -21.19 2.54 0.48
N ASN A 202 -21.81 1.88 1.46
CA ASN A 202 -23.19 2.11 1.83
C ASN A 202 -23.31 2.87 3.15
N MET A 203 -23.38 4.20 3.08
CA MET A 203 -23.45 5.08 4.25
C MET A 203 -24.70 4.89 5.10
N GLU A 204 -25.78 4.24 4.61
CA GLU A 204 -26.95 3.91 5.43
C GLU A 204 -26.60 2.86 6.51
N LEU A 205 -25.50 2.13 6.34
CA LEU A 205 -25.01 1.14 7.30
C LEU A 205 -23.83 1.65 8.13
N ALA A 206 -23.36 2.89 7.90
CA ALA A 206 -22.32 3.50 8.71
C ALA A 206 -22.83 3.78 10.13
N VAL A 207 -22.03 3.46 11.12
CA VAL A 207 -22.36 3.69 12.54
C VAL A 207 -21.17 4.29 13.28
N GLU A 208 -21.45 4.91 14.41
CA GLU A 208 -20.47 5.20 15.45
C GLU A 208 -20.33 3.94 16.33
N ASP A 209 -19.14 3.38 16.42
CA ASP A 209 -18.83 2.25 17.30
C ASP A 209 -17.39 2.36 17.80
N TYR A 210 -17.25 2.55 19.11
CA TYR A 210 -15.95 2.61 19.76
C TYR A 210 -15.63 1.34 20.57
N GLY A 211 -16.44 0.31 20.41
CA GLY A 211 -16.34 -0.92 21.17
C GLY A 211 -16.49 -0.73 22.68
N ASP A 212 -16.13 -1.75 23.46
CA ASP A 212 -16.06 -1.64 24.91
C ASP A 212 -14.74 -0.92 25.32
N ARG A 213 -14.85 0.36 25.67
CA ARG A 213 -13.70 1.21 26.03
C ARG A 213 -13.04 0.88 27.36
N GLN A 214 -13.46 -0.15 28.07
CA GLN A 214 -12.88 -0.52 29.37
C GLN A 214 -11.42 -1.02 29.30
N THR A 215 -10.88 -1.13 28.08
CA THR A 215 -9.61 -1.78 27.81
C THR A 215 -8.38 -0.88 27.89
N LYS A 216 -8.47 0.34 28.38
CA LYS A 216 -7.34 1.30 28.37
C LYS A 216 -6.08 0.84 29.12
N ASP A 217 -6.15 -0.21 29.96
CA ASP A 217 -5.08 -0.53 30.91
C ASP A 217 -4.72 -2.01 31.05
N TYR A 218 -4.97 -2.83 30.04
CA TYR A 218 -4.56 -4.24 30.11
C TYR A 218 -3.09 -4.42 29.71
N GLY A 219 -2.16 -4.16 30.62
CA GLY A 219 -0.79 -4.65 30.65
C GLY A 219 -0.11 -5.08 29.34
N GLY A 220 -0.07 -4.23 28.31
CA GLY A 220 0.50 -4.54 26.98
C GLY A 220 -0.52 -5.03 25.93
N TYR A 221 -1.80 -5.06 26.26
CA TYR A 221 -2.86 -5.27 25.30
C TYR A 221 -2.96 -4.01 24.42
N GLN A 222 -2.85 -4.19 23.12
CA GLN A 222 -2.89 -3.07 22.17
C GLN A 222 -4.34 -2.59 22.03
N PRO A 223 -4.65 -1.32 22.34
CA PRO A 223 -5.93 -0.73 21.96
C PRO A 223 -6.10 -0.86 20.44
N GLY A 224 -7.29 -1.18 19.98
CA GLY A 224 -7.57 -1.31 18.55
C GLY A 224 -7.53 -2.74 18.00
N VAL A 225 -7.34 -3.77 18.85
CA VAL A 225 -7.69 -5.14 18.45
C VAL A 225 -9.20 -5.27 18.57
N ILE A 226 -9.88 -5.41 17.44
CA ILE A 226 -11.33 -5.53 17.34
C ILE A 226 -11.67 -7.01 17.30
N ALA A 227 -12.64 -7.45 18.09
CA ALA A 227 -13.10 -8.82 18.11
C ALA A 227 -14.62 -8.86 18.05
N ARG A 228 -15.15 -9.91 17.43
CA ARG A 228 -16.60 -10.16 17.36
C ARG A 228 -17.11 -11.04 18.51
N ASN A 229 -16.25 -11.41 19.44
CA ASN A 229 -16.64 -12.14 20.64
C ASN A 229 -17.06 -11.17 21.75
N PRO A 230 -18.32 -11.19 22.23
CA PRO A 230 -18.78 -10.28 23.30
C PRO A 230 -18.02 -10.40 24.63
N ASP A 231 -17.34 -11.53 24.84
CA ASP A 231 -16.50 -11.73 26.03
C ASP A 231 -15.09 -11.16 25.87
N ASP A 232 -14.73 -10.66 24.67
CA ASP A 232 -13.44 -10.04 24.42
C ASP A 232 -13.49 -8.54 24.78
N PRO A 233 -12.50 -8.04 25.56
CA PRO A 233 -12.44 -6.62 25.92
C PRO A 233 -12.38 -5.65 24.73
N SER A 234 -12.00 -6.12 23.55
CA SER A 234 -11.94 -5.34 22.30
C SER A 234 -13.16 -5.54 21.41
N TYR A 235 -14.25 -6.07 21.98
CA TYR A 235 -15.47 -6.37 21.24
C TYR A 235 -16.04 -5.12 20.53
N SER A 236 -16.34 -5.31 19.24
CA SER A 236 -17.17 -4.41 18.44
C SER A 236 -18.20 -5.22 17.68
N GLU A 237 -19.47 -4.89 17.81
CA GLU A 237 -20.54 -5.57 17.09
C GLU A 237 -20.46 -5.31 15.58
N SER A 238 -20.11 -4.09 15.20
CA SER A 238 -20.02 -3.63 13.82
C SER A 238 -18.67 -3.96 13.16
N GLY A 239 -17.63 -4.18 13.94
CA GLY A 239 -16.23 -4.24 13.47
C GLY A 239 -15.57 -2.86 13.35
N ILE A 240 -16.31 -1.78 13.54
CA ILE A 240 -15.79 -0.42 13.49
C ILE A 240 -15.10 -0.06 14.81
N PHE A 241 -14.03 0.73 14.73
CA PHE A 241 -13.48 1.47 15.85
C PHE A 241 -13.34 2.94 15.45
N GLY A 242 -14.39 3.72 15.71
CA GLY A 242 -14.48 5.14 15.35
C GLY A 242 -15.90 5.58 15.01
N ASP A 243 -16.03 6.66 14.26
CA ASP A 243 -17.32 7.17 13.79
C ASP A 243 -17.34 7.30 12.26
N ALA A 244 -17.78 6.24 11.60
CA ALA A 244 -17.94 6.22 10.15
C ALA A 244 -18.98 7.20 9.61
N THR A 245 -19.91 7.68 10.47
CA THR A 245 -21.01 8.58 10.05
C THR A 245 -20.51 9.99 9.70
N LEU A 246 -19.32 10.36 10.17
CA LEU A 246 -18.68 11.67 9.92
C LEU A 246 -17.90 11.70 8.60
N ALA A 247 -17.82 10.57 7.89
CA ALA A 247 -17.03 10.45 6.69
C ALA A 247 -17.57 11.27 5.52
N THR A 248 -16.66 11.88 4.76
CA THR A 248 -16.97 12.60 3.52
C THR A 248 -15.92 12.33 2.44
N PRO A 249 -16.29 12.33 1.14
CA PRO A 249 -15.31 12.16 0.08
C PRO A 249 -14.26 13.28 0.02
N GLU A 250 -14.59 14.49 0.51
CA GLU A 250 -13.66 15.62 0.59
C GLU A 250 -12.53 15.35 1.60
N LYS A 251 -12.88 14.82 2.80
CA LYS A 251 -11.89 14.38 3.79
C LYS A 251 -11.01 13.25 3.20
N GLY A 252 -11.63 12.30 2.52
CA GLY A 252 -10.93 11.19 1.87
C GLY A 252 -9.92 11.64 0.83
N LYS A 253 -10.30 12.61 -0.01
CA LYS A 253 -9.39 13.22 -0.97
C LYS A 253 -8.21 13.91 -0.28
N ALA A 254 -8.49 14.73 0.73
CA ALA A 254 -7.46 15.46 1.46
C ALA A 254 -6.49 14.49 2.17
N ALA A 255 -7.00 13.45 2.82
CA ALA A 255 -6.18 12.43 3.46
C ALA A 255 -5.30 11.69 2.44
N LEU A 256 -5.85 11.28 1.29
CA LEU A 256 -5.07 10.62 0.24
C LEU A 256 -3.96 11.50 -0.35
N GLU A 257 -4.18 12.80 -0.49
CA GLU A 257 -3.16 13.75 -0.94
C GLU A 257 -1.98 13.77 0.05
N VAL A 258 -2.26 13.75 1.35
CA VAL A 258 -1.22 13.68 2.40
C VAL A 258 -0.50 12.32 2.36
N LEU A 259 -1.23 11.21 2.42
CA LEU A 259 -0.66 9.86 2.40
C LEU A 259 0.21 9.62 1.15
N THR A 260 -0.24 10.09 -0.01
CA THR A 260 0.52 9.99 -1.26
C THR A 260 1.81 10.78 -1.20
N ARG A 261 1.77 12.00 -0.68
CA ARG A 261 2.96 12.85 -0.51
C ARG A 261 3.97 12.17 0.41
N GLU A 262 3.54 11.68 1.57
CA GLU A 262 4.43 11.04 2.53
C GLU A 262 4.98 9.71 1.99
N TRP A 263 4.18 8.95 1.25
CA TRP A 263 4.65 7.77 0.55
C TRP A 263 5.78 8.08 -0.44
N LEU A 264 5.61 9.09 -1.29
CA LEU A 264 6.63 9.49 -2.26
C LEU A 264 7.88 10.04 -1.57
N ASN A 265 7.74 10.79 -0.47
CA ASN A 265 8.85 11.25 0.37
C ASN A 265 9.62 10.07 0.98
N ALA A 266 8.93 9.02 1.44
CA ALA A 266 9.57 7.82 1.97
C ALA A 266 10.39 7.09 0.90
N LEU A 267 9.89 6.99 -0.33
CA LEU A 267 10.64 6.43 -1.46
C LEU A 267 11.89 7.25 -1.79
N ASP A 268 11.76 8.58 -1.86
CA ASP A 268 12.87 9.49 -2.15
C ASP A 268 13.95 9.38 -1.05
N GLY A 269 13.56 9.44 0.22
CA GLY A 269 14.48 9.27 1.34
C GLY A 269 15.16 7.89 1.35
N PHE A 270 14.44 6.83 0.99
CA PHE A 270 15.01 5.50 0.93
C PHE A 270 15.97 5.31 -0.26
N ALA A 271 15.77 6.02 -1.37
CA ALA A 271 16.69 6.01 -2.50
C ALA A 271 18.11 6.49 -2.12
N GLU A 272 18.20 7.41 -1.15
CA GLU A 272 19.47 7.97 -0.65
C GLU A 272 20.19 7.05 0.36
N VAL A 273 19.55 6.00 0.87
CA VAL A 273 20.19 5.07 1.82
C VAL A 273 21.38 4.38 1.15
N PRO A 274 22.60 4.44 1.74
CA PRO A 274 23.78 3.83 1.14
C PRO A 274 23.65 2.31 0.94
N LEU A 275 24.07 1.81 -0.22
CA LEU A 275 24.15 0.38 -0.48
C LEU A 275 25.35 -0.21 0.25
N ILE A 276 25.11 -1.17 1.13
CA ILE A 276 26.18 -1.90 1.81
C ILE A 276 26.61 -3.02 0.88
N ARG A 277 27.72 -2.83 0.16
CA ARG A 277 28.36 -3.92 -0.57
C ARG A 277 29.00 -4.87 0.43
N ARG A 278 28.40 -6.01 0.69
CA ARG A 278 29.09 -7.11 1.36
C ARG A 278 30.10 -7.71 0.38
N SER A 279 31.35 -7.81 0.76
CA SER A 279 32.28 -8.70 0.04
C SER A 279 31.68 -10.11 0.08
N PRO A 280 31.69 -10.86 -1.02
CA PRO A 280 31.30 -12.26 -0.99
C PRO A 280 32.13 -13.00 0.07
N PRO A 281 31.52 -13.97 0.79
CA PRO A 281 32.22 -14.76 1.80
C PRO A 281 33.39 -15.55 1.19
#